data_92e1231eb9d705291db7b9b2dfeb736a
#
_entry.id   92e1231eb9d705291db7b9b2dfeb736a
#
_cell.length_a   1.000
_cell.length_b   1.000
_cell.length_c   1.000
_cell.angle_alpha   90.00
_cell.angle_beta   90.00
_cell.angle_gamma   90.00
#
_symmetry.space_group_name_H-M   'P 1'
#
loop_
_entity.id
_entity.type
_entity.pdbx_description
1 polymer ?
#
loop_
_entity_poly.entity_id
_entity_poly.type
_entity_poly.pdbx_seq_one_letter_code
_entity_poly.pdbx_strand_id
1 'polypeptide(L)'
;KGGHGGKKKFCVSTQHYSFAVNAFVDLIKQYGQDEYDFSLRETQTYEIIEDVARMRSEIGILFLNDFNEVVMDKILKSHDLEFHLLFIAKPHVFISRNHPLAGREIITNEELEQYPYLSYEQGEHNSFYFSEEIFSPFERKKNIRVRDRATLFNLLIGLNGYTVCSGVI
;
A
#
# COMPACT_ATOMS: atom_id res chain seq x y z
N LYS A 1 32.87 19.00 25.60
CA LYS A 1 33.03 17.92 24.59
C LYS A 1 31.63 17.57 24.10
N GLY A 2 31.19 18.27 23.03
CA GLY A 2 29.87 18.09 22.46
C GLY A 2 29.73 16.70 21.90
N GLY A 3 28.83 15.92 22.51
CA GLY A 3 28.36 14.72 21.87
C GLY A 3 27.72 15.13 20.55
N HIS A 4 28.30 14.73 19.44
CA HIS A 4 27.65 14.84 18.15
C HIS A 4 26.47 13.86 18.19
N GLY A 5 25.28 14.38 18.48
CA GLY A 5 24.07 13.62 18.23
C GLY A 5 24.10 13.23 16.76
N GLY A 6 24.21 11.92 16.45
CA GLY A 6 24.17 11.44 15.09
C GLY A 6 22.89 11.87 14.40
N LYS A 7 22.87 11.87 13.07
CA LYS A 7 21.64 12.08 12.29
C LYS A 7 20.53 11.19 12.79
N LYS A 8 19.33 11.74 12.92
CA LYS A 8 18.14 10.93 13.20
C LYS A 8 17.89 10.01 12.03
N LYS A 9 17.75 8.72 12.30
CA LYS A 9 17.43 7.71 11.31
C LYS A 9 16.03 7.18 11.58
N PHE A 10 15.25 7.05 10.54
CA PHE A 10 13.90 6.52 10.63
C PHE A 10 13.54 5.91 9.28
N CYS A 11 13.03 4.70 9.30
CA CYS A 11 12.59 4.00 8.10
C CYS A 11 11.17 3.47 8.29
N VAL A 12 10.33 3.70 7.30
CA VAL A 12 8.97 3.18 7.21
C VAL A 12 8.90 2.25 6.00
N SER A 13 8.38 1.05 6.19
CA SER A 13 8.01 0.15 5.11
C SER A 13 6.49 0.12 4.98
N THR A 14 5.98 0.30 3.79
CA THR A 14 4.53 0.44 3.56
C THR A 14 4.10 -0.24 2.27
N GLN A 15 2.86 -0.67 2.24
CA GLN A 15 2.18 -0.93 0.98
C GLN A 15 2.06 0.39 0.19
N HIS A 16 1.52 0.36 -1.01
CA HIS A 16 1.52 1.52 -1.91
C HIS A 16 0.37 2.48 -1.56
N TYR A 17 0.63 3.40 -0.62
CA TYR A 17 -0.37 4.33 -0.10
C TYR A 17 0.05 5.79 -0.24
N SER A 18 -0.78 6.59 -0.90
CA SER A 18 -0.56 8.04 -0.98
C SER A 18 -0.61 8.71 0.40
N PHE A 19 -1.52 8.28 1.28
CA PHE A 19 -1.61 8.86 2.63
C PHE A 19 -0.33 8.66 3.44
N ALA A 20 0.35 7.52 3.27
CA ALA A 20 1.60 7.25 3.96
C ALA A 20 2.72 8.18 3.48
N VAL A 21 2.79 8.42 2.18
CA VAL A 21 3.74 9.38 1.59
C VAL A 21 3.47 10.79 2.10
N ASN A 22 2.22 11.22 2.13
CA ASN A 22 1.84 12.55 2.60
C ASN A 22 2.16 12.73 4.09
N ALA A 23 1.89 11.73 4.92
CA ALA A 23 2.25 11.75 6.32
C ALA A 23 3.78 11.82 6.51
N PHE A 24 4.53 11.13 5.67
CA PHE A 24 5.99 11.18 5.69
C PHE A 24 6.53 12.55 5.31
N VAL A 25 5.93 13.22 4.33
CA VAL A 25 6.25 14.60 3.97
C VAL A 25 6.05 15.54 5.17
N ASP A 26 4.92 15.41 5.87
CA ASP A 26 4.62 16.22 7.05
C ASP A 26 5.63 15.97 8.18
N LEU A 27 6.02 14.72 8.39
CA LEU A 27 7.05 14.36 9.35
C LEU A 27 8.38 15.05 9.03
N ILE A 28 8.82 15.02 7.78
CA ILE A 28 10.07 15.65 7.36
C ILE A 28 10.02 17.16 7.58
N LYS A 29 8.89 17.80 7.28
CA LYS A 29 8.72 19.24 7.52
C LYS A 29 8.90 19.63 8.98
N GLN A 30 8.52 18.76 9.91
CA GLN A 30 8.74 18.99 11.35
C GLN A 30 10.20 18.94 11.74
N TYR A 31 11.04 18.23 10.99
CA TYR A 31 12.47 18.10 11.22
C TYR A 31 13.30 19.01 10.31
N GLY A 32 12.71 19.93 9.57
CA GLY A 32 13.32 20.64 8.46
C GLY A 32 14.62 21.40 8.75
N GLN A 33 14.93 21.71 10.02
CA GLN A 33 16.17 22.36 10.46
C GLN A 33 17.19 21.38 11.02
N ASP A 34 16.79 20.16 11.32
CA ASP A 34 17.63 19.12 11.92
C ASP A 34 18.25 18.23 10.85
N GLU A 35 19.38 17.63 11.18
CA GLU A 35 19.96 16.58 10.34
C GLU A 35 19.13 15.29 10.48
N TYR A 36 18.79 14.66 9.35
CA TYR A 36 18.06 13.41 9.33
C TYR A 36 18.50 12.52 8.18
N ASP A 37 18.25 11.24 8.33
CA ASP A 37 18.43 10.22 7.30
C ASP A 37 17.19 9.29 7.35
N PHE A 38 16.16 9.67 6.65
CA PHE A 38 14.87 8.98 6.64
C PHE A 38 14.65 8.22 5.35
N SER A 39 14.00 7.06 5.45
CA SER A 39 13.67 6.24 4.30
C SER A 39 12.19 5.86 4.34
N LEU A 40 11.56 5.92 3.19
CA LEU A 40 10.21 5.41 2.97
C LEU A 40 10.29 4.33 1.89
N ARG A 41 9.95 3.10 2.24
CA ARG A 41 10.01 1.95 1.33
C ARG A 41 8.60 1.48 1.00
N GLU A 42 8.16 1.72 -0.22
CA GLU A 42 6.96 1.08 -0.75
C GLU A 42 7.35 -0.29 -1.29
N THR A 43 6.80 -1.35 -0.72
CA THR A 43 7.22 -2.70 -1.06
C THR A 43 6.11 -3.73 -0.83
N GLN A 44 6.43 -4.98 -1.07
CA GLN A 44 5.50 -6.10 -0.95
C GLN A 44 5.14 -6.38 0.51
N THR A 45 3.95 -6.90 0.72
CA THR A 45 3.38 -7.12 2.06
C THR A 45 4.29 -7.94 2.96
N TYR A 46 4.79 -9.09 2.49
CA TYR A 46 5.64 -9.93 3.32
C TYR A 46 6.99 -9.27 3.62
N GLU A 47 7.54 -8.51 2.68
CA GLU A 47 8.79 -7.77 2.88
C GLU A 47 8.62 -6.67 3.94
N ILE A 48 7.45 -6.03 4.03
CA ILE A 48 7.14 -5.08 5.10
C ILE A 48 7.25 -5.76 6.46
N ILE A 49 6.66 -6.94 6.61
CA ILE A 49 6.69 -7.71 7.86
C ILE A 49 8.14 -8.07 8.23
N GLU A 50 8.91 -8.55 7.26
CA GLU A 50 10.32 -8.87 7.50
C GLU A 50 11.16 -7.64 7.84
N ASP A 51 10.92 -6.52 7.18
CA ASP A 51 11.66 -5.28 7.47
C ASP A 51 11.49 -4.85 8.91
N VAL A 52 10.28 -4.88 9.44
CA VAL A 52 10.03 -4.53 10.83
C VAL A 52 10.56 -5.58 11.79
N ALA A 53 10.35 -6.86 11.50
CA ALA A 53 10.83 -7.97 12.32
C ALA A 53 12.35 -7.97 12.46
N ARG A 54 13.06 -7.62 11.40
CA ARG A 54 14.52 -7.56 11.36
C ARG A 54 15.09 -6.17 11.68
N MET A 55 14.28 -5.26 12.16
CA MET A 55 14.67 -3.90 12.54
C MET A 55 15.29 -3.08 11.39
N ARG A 56 14.94 -3.38 10.15
CA ARG A 56 15.29 -2.58 8.98
C ARG A 56 14.38 -1.36 8.85
N SER A 57 13.18 -1.46 9.39
CA SER A 57 12.21 -0.36 9.49
C SER A 57 11.65 -0.31 10.89
N GLU A 58 11.41 0.87 11.41
CA GLU A 58 10.82 1.08 12.73
C GLU A 58 9.34 0.73 12.74
N ILE A 59 8.64 1.05 11.65
CA ILE A 59 7.22 0.72 11.50
C ILE A 59 6.93 0.19 10.10
N GLY A 60 5.87 -0.60 10.01
CA GLY A 60 5.27 -1.05 8.77
C GLY A 60 3.82 -0.59 8.68
N ILE A 61 3.35 -0.30 7.47
CA ILE A 61 1.97 0.07 7.21
C ILE A 61 1.40 -0.92 6.20
N LEU A 62 0.35 -1.62 6.61
CA LEU A 62 -0.35 -2.58 5.76
C LEU A 62 -1.82 -2.61 6.11
N PHE A 63 -2.64 -3.26 5.27
CA PHE A 63 -4.06 -3.32 5.51
C PHE A 63 -4.53 -4.72 5.92
N LEU A 64 -5.55 -4.74 6.78
CA LEU A 64 -6.27 -5.95 7.15
C LEU A 64 -7.75 -5.79 6.79
N ASN A 65 -8.37 -6.90 6.45
CA ASN A 65 -9.81 -7.00 6.28
C ASN A 65 -10.31 -8.33 6.85
N ASP A 66 -11.60 -8.58 6.78
CA ASP A 66 -12.18 -9.82 7.32
C ASP A 66 -11.63 -11.08 6.65
N PHE A 67 -11.19 -10.98 5.41
CA PHE A 67 -10.63 -12.11 4.66
C PHE A 67 -9.24 -12.50 5.14
N ASN A 68 -8.35 -11.54 5.37
CA ASN A 68 -6.94 -11.82 5.67
C ASN A 68 -6.56 -11.70 7.16
N GLU A 69 -7.43 -11.14 7.99
CA GLU A 69 -7.14 -10.75 9.38
C GLU A 69 -6.56 -11.91 10.20
N VAL A 70 -7.20 -13.08 10.17
CA VAL A 70 -6.77 -14.23 10.98
C VAL A 70 -5.38 -14.72 10.58
N VAL A 71 -5.14 -14.83 9.27
CA VAL A 71 -3.85 -15.30 8.74
C VAL A 71 -2.74 -14.28 9.02
N MET A 72 -3.02 -13.00 8.78
CA MET A 72 -2.05 -11.93 9.00
C MET A 72 -1.71 -11.78 10.49
N ASP A 73 -2.70 -11.89 11.37
CA ASP A 73 -2.46 -11.83 12.81
C ASP A 73 -1.51 -12.93 13.29
N LYS A 74 -1.69 -14.15 12.80
CA LYS A 74 -0.77 -15.26 13.10
C LYS A 74 0.64 -14.99 12.60
N ILE A 75 0.78 -14.44 11.39
CA ILE A 75 2.09 -14.12 10.82
C ILE A 75 2.77 -13.01 11.63
N LEU A 76 2.05 -11.95 11.96
CA LEU A 76 2.58 -10.86 12.76
C LEU A 76 3.05 -11.35 14.13
N LYS A 77 2.25 -12.16 14.82
CA LYS A 77 2.60 -12.75 16.11
C LYS A 77 3.82 -13.66 16.01
N SER A 78 3.94 -14.44 14.94
CA SER A 78 5.10 -15.31 14.73
C SER A 78 6.40 -14.54 14.53
N HIS A 79 6.31 -13.27 14.16
CA HIS A 79 7.43 -12.34 14.01
C HIS A 79 7.58 -11.39 15.21
N ASP A 80 6.86 -11.61 16.29
CA ASP A 80 6.85 -10.76 17.50
C ASP A 80 6.42 -9.31 17.18
N LEU A 81 5.47 -9.14 16.27
CA LEU A 81 4.94 -7.84 15.87
C LEU A 81 3.53 -7.63 16.39
N GLU A 82 3.22 -6.38 16.70
CA GLU A 82 1.88 -5.92 17.09
C GLU A 82 1.25 -5.10 15.97
N PHE A 83 -0.05 -5.24 15.79
CA PHE A 83 -0.82 -4.43 14.86
C PHE A 83 -1.61 -3.35 15.61
N HIS A 84 -1.45 -2.10 15.19
CA HIS A 84 -2.18 -0.96 15.72
C HIS A 84 -3.02 -0.33 14.62
N LEU A 85 -4.33 -0.23 14.85
CA LEU A 85 -5.25 0.33 13.88
C LEU A 85 -5.00 1.83 13.67
N LEU A 86 -4.78 2.27 12.42
CA LEU A 86 -4.72 3.68 12.05
C LEU A 86 -6.11 4.23 11.74
N PHE A 87 -6.82 3.61 10.82
CA PHE A 87 -8.18 4.00 10.43
C PHE A 87 -8.86 2.86 9.69
N ILE A 88 -10.17 2.98 9.51
CA ILE A 88 -10.99 2.07 8.71
C ILE A 88 -11.45 2.83 7.47
N ALA A 89 -11.32 2.21 6.31
CA ALA A 89 -11.72 2.81 5.04
C ALA A 89 -12.63 1.85 4.25
N LYS A 90 -13.47 2.43 3.41
CA LYS A 90 -14.30 1.69 2.46
C LYS A 90 -13.56 1.52 1.14
N PRO A 91 -13.86 0.46 0.36
CA PRO A 91 -13.26 0.30 -0.97
C PRO A 91 -13.75 1.37 -1.94
N HIS A 92 -12.80 1.88 -2.73
CA HIS A 92 -13.06 2.85 -3.78
C HIS A 92 -12.41 2.39 -5.07
N VAL A 93 -13.12 2.54 -6.17
CA VAL A 93 -12.56 2.30 -7.50
C VAL A 93 -11.68 3.49 -7.87
N PHE A 94 -10.45 3.20 -8.26
CA PHE A 94 -9.49 4.20 -8.71
C PHE A 94 -9.31 4.07 -10.22
N ILE A 95 -9.69 5.12 -10.95
CA ILE A 95 -9.65 5.20 -12.40
C ILE A 95 -9.14 6.58 -12.83
N SER A 96 -8.70 6.67 -14.11
CA SER A 96 -8.38 7.96 -14.71
C SER A 96 -9.64 8.83 -14.82
N ARG A 97 -9.47 10.15 -14.69
CA ARG A 97 -10.58 11.10 -14.92
C ARG A 97 -11.21 10.98 -16.32
N ASN A 98 -10.47 10.44 -17.27
CA ASN A 98 -10.91 10.25 -18.66
C ASN A 98 -11.46 8.83 -18.90
N HIS A 99 -11.55 8.01 -17.87
CA HIS A 99 -12.12 6.67 -17.99
C HIS A 99 -13.60 6.77 -18.37
N PRO A 100 -14.12 5.82 -19.19
CA PRO A 100 -15.54 5.83 -19.58
C PRO A 100 -16.53 5.81 -18.41
N LEU A 101 -16.12 5.27 -17.25
CA LEU A 101 -16.94 5.23 -16.04
C LEU A 101 -16.67 6.39 -15.07
N ALA A 102 -15.83 7.35 -15.45
CA ALA A 102 -15.52 8.50 -14.59
C ALA A 102 -16.77 9.34 -14.31
N GLY A 103 -16.84 9.90 -13.11
CA GLY A 103 -17.95 10.74 -12.68
C GLY A 103 -19.16 10.01 -12.11
N ARG A 104 -19.13 8.68 -12.08
CA ARG A 104 -20.19 7.90 -11.42
C ARG A 104 -19.92 7.82 -9.93
N GLU A 105 -20.99 7.92 -9.13
CA GLU A 105 -20.90 7.74 -7.69
C GLU A 105 -20.71 6.28 -7.29
N ILE A 106 -21.33 5.38 -8.03
CA ILE A 106 -21.24 3.93 -7.79
C ILE A 106 -20.87 3.24 -9.10
N ILE A 107 -19.91 2.32 -9.01
CA ILE A 107 -19.48 1.48 -10.13
C ILE A 107 -19.62 0.02 -9.68
N THR A 108 -20.30 -0.79 -10.49
CA THR A 108 -20.52 -2.20 -10.20
C THR A 108 -19.36 -3.06 -10.72
N ASN A 109 -19.23 -4.27 -10.16
CA ASN A 109 -18.24 -5.24 -10.64
C ASN A 109 -18.50 -5.64 -12.10
N GLU A 110 -19.75 -5.76 -12.51
CA GLU A 110 -20.12 -6.09 -13.88
C GLU A 110 -19.65 -5.03 -14.88
N GLU A 111 -19.76 -3.75 -14.51
CA GLU A 111 -19.28 -2.64 -15.35
C GLU A 111 -17.75 -2.66 -15.49
N LEU A 112 -17.03 -3.18 -14.50
CA LEU A 112 -15.57 -3.23 -14.50
C LEU A 112 -14.99 -4.42 -15.28
N GLU A 113 -15.77 -5.46 -15.54
CA GLU A 113 -15.27 -6.73 -16.15
C GLU A 113 -14.56 -6.54 -17.49
N GLN A 114 -14.96 -5.55 -18.28
CA GLN A 114 -14.37 -5.30 -19.58
C GLN A 114 -13.04 -4.54 -19.53
N TYR A 115 -12.68 -3.99 -18.38
CA TYR A 115 -11.49 -3.17 -18.21
C TYR A 115 -10.38 -3.95 -17.49
N PRO A 116 -9.10 -3.65 -17.80
CA PRO A 116 -7.99 -4.29 -17.08
C PRO A 116 -7.98 -3.92 -15.60
N TYR A 117 -7.84 -4.93 -14.76
CA TYR A 117 -7.61 -4.77 -13.33
C TYR A 117 -6.10 -4.76 -13.05
N LEU A 118 -5.65 -3.71 -12.36
CA LEU A 118 -4.27 -3.56 -11.97
C LEU A 118 -4.10 -3.79 -10.48
N SER A 119 -3.09 -4.57 -10.14
CA SER A 119 -2.75 -4.89 -8.76
C SER A 119 -1.23 -4.93 -8.60
N TYR A 120 -0.78 -4.80 -7.35
CA TYR A 120 0.63 -4.95 -7.04
C TYR A 120 0.98 -6.42 -6.83
N GLU A 121 2.05 -6.89 -7.49
CA GLU A 121 2.54 -8.24 -7.28
C GLU A 121 3.13 -8.41 -5.90
N GLN A 122 3.09 -9.62 -5.36
CA GLN A 122 3.57 -9.94 -4.03
C GLN A 122 4.77 -10.91 -4.03
N GLY A 123 5.40 -11.12 -5.18
CA GLY A 123 6.58 -11.98 -5.32
C GLY A 123 6.28 -13.44 -4.96
N GLU A 124 7.15 -14.04 -4.17
CA GLU A 124 7.00 -15.44 -3.73
C GLU A 124 5.80 -15.65 -2.80
N HIS A 125 5.45 -14.63 -2.01
CA HIS A 125 4.31 -14.65 -1.09
C HIS A 125 3.08 -14.07 -1.79
N ASN A 126 2.59 -14.78 -2.80
CA ASN A 126 1.55 -14.31 -3.71
C ASN A 126 0.14 -14.85 -3.43
N SER A 127 -0.10 -15.41 -2.25
CA SER A 127 -1.46 -15.77 -1.88
C SER A 127 -2.32 -14.51 -1.68
N PHE A 128 -3.64 -14.64 -1.83
CA PHE A 128 -4.57 -13.53 -1.68
C PHE A 128 -4.53 -12.88 -0.29
N TYR A 129 -4.04 -13.58 0.73
CA TYR A 129 -3.87 -13.02 2.07
C TYR A 129 -2.87 -11.87 2.13
N PHE A 130 -1.89 -11.85 1.21
CA PHE A 130 -0.87 -10.81 1.14
C PHE A 130 -1.22 -9.67 0.17
N SER A 131 -2.34 -9.75 -0.53
CA SER A 131 -2.75 -8.72 -1.48
C SER A 131 -2.99 -7.39 -0.81
N GLU A 132 -2.63 -6.30 -1.50
CA GLU A 132 -2.84 -4.92 -1.04
C GLU A 132 -4.22 -4.39 -1.38
N GLU A 133 -4.89 -5.00 -2.35
CA GLU A 133 -6.15 -4.50 -2.88
C GLU A 133 -7.33 -5.21 -2.22
N ILE A 134 -8.32 -4.42 -1.88
CA ILE A 134 -9.61 -4.93 -1.43
C ILE A 134 -10.27 -5.66 -2.61
N PHE A 135 -10.98 -6.74 -2.35
CA PHE A 135 -11.60 -7.60 -3.37
C PHE A 135 -10.62 -8.35 -4.30
N SER A 136 -9.34 -8.45 -3.92
CA SER A 136 -8.38 -9.22 -4.71
C SER A 136 -8.72 -10.71 -4.88
N PRO A 137 -9.46 -11.38 -3.97
CA PRO A 137 -9.85 -12.78 -4.16
C PRO A 137 -10.83 -13.01 -5.32
N PHE A 138 -11.51 -11.96 -5.80
CA PHE A 138 -12.45 -12.11 -6.91
C PHE A 138 -11.71 -12.35 -8.22
N GLU A 139 -12.16 -13.32 -9.00
CA GLU A 139 -11.62 -13.59 -10.33
C GLU A 139 -11.90 -12.42 -11.27
N ARG A 140 -10.88 -12.11 -12.08
CA ARG A 140 -10.99 -11.12 -13.14
C ARG A 140 -10.39 -11.64 -14.42
N LYS A 141 -11.00 -11.29 -15.54
CA LYS A 141 -10.58 -11.80 -16.85
C LYS A 141 -9.30 -11.13 -17.36
N LYS A 142 -9.08 -9.88 -17.00
CA LYS A 142 -7.95 -9.08 -17.46
C LYS A 142 -7.17 -8.58 -16.26
N ASN A 143 -6.07 -9.24 -15.94
CA ASN A 143 -5.22 -8.91 -14.80
C ASN A 143 -3.86 -8.42 -15.28
N ILE A 144 -3.42 -7.29 -14.74
CA ILE A 144 -2.07 -6.79 -14.92
C ILE A 144 -1.48 -6.56 -13.54
N ARG A 145 -0.31 -7.14 -13.29
CA ARG A 145 0.42 -6.98 -12.04
C ARG A 145 1.61 -6.07 -12.24
N VAL A 146 1.81 -5.15 -11.31
CA VAL A 146 2.87 -4.15 -11.35
C VAL A 146 3.62 -4.11 -10.03
N ARG A 147 4.74 -3.41 -9.98
CA ARG A 147 5.57 -3.28 -8.78
C ARG A 147 5.56 -1.89 -8.17
N ASP A 148 5.28 -0.86 -8.96
CA ASP A 148 5.38 0.54 -8.54
C ASP A 148 4.18 1.37 -8.98
N ARG A 149 3.98 2.50 -8.30
CA ARG A 149 2.83 3.38 -8.56
C ARG A 149 2.91 4.11 -9.90
N ALA A 150 4.11 4.50 -10.34
CA ALA A 150 4.26 5.19 -11.61
C ALA A 150 3.81 4.30 -12.78
N THR A 151 4.23 3.05 -12.78
CA THR A 151 3.80 2.06 -13.78
C THR A 151 2.29 1.83 -13.71
N LEU A 152 1.75 1.70 -12.50
CA LEU A 152 0.30 1.53 -12.31
C LEU A 152 -0.48 2.69 -12.91
N PHE A 153 -0.10 3.93 -12.62
CA PHE A 153 -0.81 5.12 -13.15
C PHE A 153 -0.74 5.21 -14.67
N ASN A 154 0.41 4.94 -15.26
CA ASN A 154 0.55 4.95 -16.72
C ASN A 154 -0.34 3.90 -17.39
N LEU A 155 -0.45 2.72 -16.83
CA LEU A 155 -1.31 1.66 -17.36
C LEU A 155 -2.79 1.97 -17.14
N LEU A 156 -3.15 2.55 -15.98
CA LEU A 156 -4.52 3.02 -15.75
C LEU A 156 -4.97 4.01 -16.84
N ILE A 157 -4.12 4.98 -17.15
CA ILE A 157 -4.41 6.00 -18.17
C ILE A 157 -4.41 5.38 -19.57
N GLY A 158 -3.39 4.61 -19.89
CA GLY A 158 -3.18 4.09 -21.26
C GLY A 158 -4.16 3.01 -21.69
N LEU A 159 -4.72 2.25 -20.73
CA LEU A 159 -5.55 1.08 -21.01
C LEU A 159 -6.99 1.19 -20.48
N ASN A 160 -7.38 2.35 -19.96
CA ASN A 160 -8.63 2.46 -19.20
C ASN A 160 -8.74 1.39 -18.10
N GLY A 161 -7.64 1.15 -17.42
CA GLY A 161 -7.60 0.20 -16.32
C GLY A 161 -8.19 0.76 -15.03
N TYR A 162 -8.33 -0.12 -14.04
CA TYR A 162 -8.79 0.27 -12.71
C TYR A 162 -8.03 -0.51 -11.64
N THR A 163 -8.06 0.02 -10.44
CA THR A 163 -7.70 -0.70 -9.23
C THR A 163 -8.68 -0.33 -8.11
N VAL A 164 -8.56 -0.98 -6.98
CA VAL A 164 -9.40 -0.70 -5.81
C VAL A 164 -8.50 -0.28 -4.66
N CYS A 165 -8.82 0.82 -4.02
CA CYS A 165 -8.01 1.41 -2.96
C CYS A 165 -8.89 1.91 -1.80
N SER A 166 -8.25 2.48 -0.78
CA SER A 166 -8.95 3.03 0.40
C SER A 166 -9.70 4.33 0.12
N GLY A 167 -9.37 5.04 -0.95
CA GLY A 167 -9.89 6.38 -1.20
C GLY A 167 -9.29 7.46 -0.30
N VAL A 168 -8.34 7.12 0.55
CA VAL A 168 -7.66 8.07 1.45
C VAL A 168 -6.35 8.52 0.80
N ILE A 169 -6.15 9.83 0.79
CA ILE A 169 -4.99 10.49 0.19
C ILE A 169 -4.16 11.18 1.26
#